data_c7d7495fa199025eb893f88fb194a214
#
_entry.id   c7d7495fa199025eb893f88fb194a214
#
_cell.length_a   1.000
_cell.length_b   1.000
_cell.length_c   1.000
_cell.angle_alpha   90.00
_cell.angle_beta   90.00
_cell.angle_gamma   90.00
#
_symmetry.space_group_name_H-M   'P 1'
#
loop_
_entity.id
_entity.type
_entity.pdbx_description
1 polymer ?
#
loop_
_entity_poly.entity_id
_entity_poly.type
_entity_poly.pdbx_seq_one_letter_code
_entity_poly.pdbx_strand_id
1 'polypeptide(L)'
;MAIGSVVLTPGTVYTVPGALDLSGASPPDSEWTARVALAITAASGEFAAPLLLVLTGAAAAHAPHLGFAQRSARRAVGGYVLVDPVLPRPGAVSDWPDAPVTVVITSDADDDIRSAALGARLRGWEVLEGDPSSLIAGIAARP
;
A
#
# COMPACT_ATOMS: atom_id res chain seq x y z
N MET A 1 -2.88 15.63 2.61
CA MET A 1 -3.87 15.09 3.56
C MET A 1 -3.14 14.29 4.62
N ALA A 2 -3.38 14.60 5.88
CA ALA A 2 -2.74 13.88 6.98
C ALA A 2 -3.30 12.44 7.10
N ILE A 3 -2.40 11.49 7.36
CA ILE A 3 -2.78 10.09 7.52
C ILE A 3 -3.35 9.87 8.93
N GLY A 4 -4.48 9.21 9.02
CA GLY A 4 -5.08 8.80 10.30
C GLY A 4 -4.54 7.48 10.81
N SER A 5 -4.38 6.49 9.93
CA SER A 5 -3.86 5.17 10.28
C SER A 5 -3.07 4.54 9.14
N VAL A 6 -2.07 3.75 9.51
CA VAL A 6 -1.30 2.91 8.57
C VAL A 6 -1.90 1.50 8.62
N VAL A 7 -2.15 0.92 7.45
CA VAL A 7 -2.61 -0.47 7.31
C VAL A 7 -1.52 -1.29 6.65
N LEU A 8 -0.97 -2.26 7.38
CA LEU A 8 0.00 -3.23 6.86
C LEU A 8 -0.76 -4.44 6.34
N THR A 9 -0.82 -4.61 5.02
CA THR A 9 -1.57 -5.69 4.41
C THR A 9 -0.82 -7.03 4.46
N PRO A 10 -1.51 -8.17 4.22
CA PRO A 10 -0.85 -9.49 4.18
C PRO A 10 0.32 -9.54 3.20
N GLY A 11 1.40 -10.17 3.60
CA GLY A 11 2.67 -10.21 2.88
C GLY A 11 3.69 -9.19 3.40
N THR A 12 3.27 -8.21 4.20
CA THR A 12 4.16 -7.27 4.84
C THR A 12 4.91 -7.94 5.99
N VAL A 13 6.23 -7.81 6.01
CA VAL A 13 7.09 -8.39 7.05
C VAL A 13 7.70 -7.32 7.96
N TYR A 14 7.29 -6.08 7.78
CA TYR A 14 7.80 -4.93 8.53
C TYR A 14 6.82 -4.55 9.62
N THR A 15 7.33 -3.93 10.68
CA THR A 15 6.50 -3.40 11.75
C THR A 15 6.54 -1.87 11.73
N VAL A 16 5.39 -1.25 11.97
CA VAL A 16 5.28 0.20 12.13
C VAL A 16 4.47 0.44 13.40
N PRO A 17 5.01 1.19 14.37
CA PRO A 17 4.28 1.43 15.63
C PRO A 17 2.92 2.09 15.38
N GLY A 18 1.89 1.56 16.02
CA GLY A 18 0.52 2.08 15.90
C GLY A 18 -0.23 1.69 14.65
N ALA A 19 0.37 0.91 13.73
CA ALA A 19 -0.29 0.46 12.53
C ALA A 19 -1.34 -0.61 12.81
N LEU A 20 -2.40 -0.63 11.99
CA LEU A 20 -3.30 -1.78 11.90
C LEU A 20 -2.55 -2.88 11.15
N ASP A 21 -2.16 -3.93 11.84
CA ASP A 21 -1.34 -5.00 11.29
C ASP A 21 -2.20 -6.17 10.83
N LEU A 22 -2.33 -6.31 9.51
CA LEU A 22 -3.00 -7.42 8.84
C LEU A 22 -2.00 -8.36 8.16
N SER A 23 -0.75 -8.33 8.61
CA SER A 23 0.41 -8.94 7.91
C SER A 23 0.44 -10.47 7.90
N GLY A 24 -0.55 -11.14 8.42
CA GLY A 24 -0.67 -12.60 8.38
C GLY A 24 -0.54 -13.18 6.98
N ALA A 25 -0.33 -14.50 6.87
CA ALA A 25 -0.19 -15.18 5.59
C ALA A 25 -1.50 -15.11 4.79
N SER A 26 -1.41 -14.59 3.58
CA SER A 26 -2.51 -14.59 2.61
C SER A 26 -1.91 -14.49 1.22
N PRO A 27 -2.09 -15.51 0.35
CA PRO A 27 -1.52 -15.47 -0.99
C PRO A 27 -2.19 -14.37 -1.82
N PRO A 28 -1.44 -13.68 -2.70
CA PRO A 28 -1.99 -12.62 -3.55
C PRO A 28 -2.76 -13.18 -4.75
N ASP A 29 -3.74 -14.03 -4.48
CA ASP A 29 -4.63 -14.63 -5.47
C ASP A 29 -5.81 -13.71 -5.83
N SER A 30 -6.73 -14.20 -6.65
CA SER A 30 -7.87 -13.41 -7.15
C SER A 30 -8.82 -12.92 -6.03
N GLU A 31 -8.77 -13.51 -4.85
CA GLU A 31 -9.65 -13.17 -3.73
C GLU A 31 -8.95 -12.34 -2.65
N TRP A 32 -7.67 -12.03 -2.85
CA TRP A 32 -6.87 -11.29 -1.88
C TRP A 32 -7.51 -9.95 -1.49
N THR A 33 -7.94 -9.18 -2.49
CA THR A 33 -8.56 -7.86 -2.26
C THR A 33 -9.82 -7.98 -1.40
N ALA A 34 -10.68 -8.95 -1.68
CA ALA A 34 -11.90 -9.16 -0.91
C ALA A 34 -11.59 -9.55 0.54
N ARG A 35 -10.63 -10.46 0.74
CA ARG A 35 -10.21 -10.86 2.10
C ARG A 35 -9.67 -9.68 2.90
N VAL A 36 -8.81 -8.88 2.29
CA VAL A 36 -8.21 -7.72 2.96
C VAL A 36 -9.25 -6.65 3.25
N ALA A 37 -10.13 -6.37 2.30
CA ALA A 37 -11.21 -5.40 2.50
C ALA A 37 -12.12 -5.81 3.65
N LEU A 38 -12.46 -7.10 3.77
CA LEU A 38 -13.24 -7.63 4.90
C LEU A 38 -12.50 -7.48 6.23
N ALA A 39 -11.18 -7.75 6.24
CA ALA A 39 -10.37 -7.60 7.44
C ALA A 39 -10.31 -6.14 7.91
N ILE A 40 -10.18 -5.19 6.99
CA ILE A 40 -10.19 -3.76 7.31
C ILE A 40 -11.57 -3.38 7.88
N THR A 41 -12.64 -3.84 7.27
CA THR A 41 -14.01 -3.58 7.76
C THR A 41 -14.22 -4.16 9.15
N ALA A 42 -13.75 -5.37 9.41
CA ALA A 42 -13.85 -5.99 10.73
C ALA A 42 -13.10 -5.22 11.81
N ALA A 43 -12.01 -4.52 11.45
CA ALA A 43 -11.21 -3.71 12.35
C ALA A 43 -11.64 -2.24 12.41
N SER A 44 -12.77 -1.86 11.83
CA SER A 44 -13.14 -0.47 11.62
C SER A 44 -13.24 0.38 12.88
N GLY A 45 -13.43 -0.22 14.06
CA GLY A 45 -13.41 0.49 15.34
C GLY A 45 -12.02 0.76 15.90
N GLU A 46 -10.96 0.22 15.28
CA GLU A 46 -9.60 0.26 15.78
C GLU A 46 -8.69 1.25 15.04
N PHE A 47 -9.21 1.94 14.02
CA PHE A 47 -8.42 2.87 13.24
C PHE A 47 -9.23 4.12 12.85
N ALA A 48 -8.50 5.14 12.41
CA ALA A 48 -9.08 6.38 11.88
C ALA A 48 -8.62 6.61 10.44
N ALA A 49 -9.55 7.01 9.56
CA ALA A 49 -9.20 7.47 8.21
C ALA A 49 -8.60 8.89 8.27
N PRO A 50 -7.84 9.35 7.25
CA PRO A 50 -7.50 8.63 6.01
C PRO A 50 -6.46 7.51 6.23
N LEU A 51 -6.56 6.47 5.41
CA LEU A 51 -5.68 5.31 5.50
C LEU A 51 -4.45 5.46 4.62
N LEU A 52 -3.30 5.02 5.13
CA LEU A 52 -2.12 4.74 4.32
C LEU A 52 -2.05 3.23 4.12
N LEU A 53 -2.30 2.78 2.89
CA LEU A 53 -2.29 1.34 2.57
C LEU A 53 -0.90 0.91 2.15
N VAL A 54 -0.33 -0.06 2.86
CA VAL A 54 1.00 -0.61 2.59
C VAL A 54 0.85 -1.99 1.98
N LEU A 55 1.33 -2.17 0.75
CA LEU A 55 1.27 -3.41 0.00
C LEU A 55 2.68 -3.81 -0.42
N THR A 56 3.00 -5.10 -0.33
CA THR A 56 4.36 -5.60 -0.55
C THR A 56 4.39 -6.66 -1.64
N GLY A 57 5.39 -6.60 -2.52
CA GLY A 57 5.65 -7.61 -3.54
C GLY A 57 4.49 -7.78 -4.52
N ALA A 58 4.08 -9.01 -4.76
CA ALA A 58 2.99 -9.32 -5.69
C ALA A 58 1.63 -8.75 -5.25
N ALA A 59 1.42 -8.54 -3.95
CA ALA A 59 0.20 -7.94 -3.44
C ALA A 59 0.02 -6.50 -3.91
N ALA A 60 1.10 -5.79 -4.24
CA ALA A 60 1.04 -4.42 -4.72
C ALA A 60 0.20 -4.26 -5.99
N ALA A 61 0.11 -5.29 -6.82
CA ALA A 61 -0.72 -5.27 -8.02
C ALA A 61 -2.22 -5.13 -7.71
N HIS A 62 -2.63 -5.42 -6.48
CA HIS A 62 -4.02 -5.29 -6.04
C HIS A 62 -4.35 -3.89 -5.48
N ALA A 63 -3.39 -2.97 -5.42
CA ALA A 63 -3.60 -1.65 -4.83
C ALA A 63 -4.80 -0.89 -5.44
N PRO A 64 -5.00 -0.84 -6.77
CA PRO A 64 -6.14 -0.15 -7.34
C PRO A 64 -7.49 -0.71 -6.87
N HIS A 65 -7.60 -2.02 -6.80
CA HIS A 65 -8.84 -2.69 -6.39
C HIS A 65 -9.09 -2.54 -4.89
N LEU A 66 -8.04 -2.59 -4.08
CA LEU A 66 -8.16 -2.37 -2.65
C LEU A 66 -8.58 -0.93 -2.34
N GLY A 67 -7.99 0.05 -3.03
CA GLY A 67 -8.38 1.45 -2.91
C GLY A 67 -9.83 1.69 -3.33
N PHE A 68 -10.26 1.08 -4.43
CA PHE A 68 -11.65 1.12 -4.86
C PHE A 68 -12.59 0.56 -3.79
N ALA A 69 -12.23 -0.57 -3.17
CA ALA A 69 -13.03 -1.16 -2.10
C ALA A 69 -13.18 -0.23 -0.90
N GLN A 70 -12.12 0.49 -0.52
CA GLN A 70 -12.18 1.47 0.58
C GLN A 70 -13.10 2.64 0.24
N ARG A 71 -12.98 3.20 -0.95
CA ARG A 71 -13.87 4.29 -1.41
C ARG A 71 -15.33 3.84 -1.46
N SER A 72 -15.60 2.62 -1.91
CA SER A 72 -16.95 2.05 -1.94
C SER A 72 -17.53 1.90 -0.53
N ALA A 73 -16.68 1.67 0.46
CA ALA A 73 -17.05 1.62 1.87
C ALA A 73 -17.01 3.00 2.55
N ARG A 74 -16.78 4.06 1.79
CA ARG A 74 -16.70 5.45 2.25
C ARG A 74 -15.57 5.67 3.27
N ARG A 75 -14.46 4.96 3.12
CA ARG A 75 -13.24 5.19 3.89
C ARG A 75 -12.23 5.91 3.00
N ALA A 76 -11.76 7.08 3.45
CA ALA A 76 -10.77 7.85 2.71
C ALA A 76 -9.42 7.14 2.74
N VAL A 77 -8.76 7.08 1.56
CA VAL A 77 -7.38 6.63 1.41
C VAL A 77 -6.52 7.86 1.19
N GLY A 78 -5.55 8.06 2.07
CA GLY A 78 -4.64 9.21 2.01
C GLY A 78 -3.35 8.94 1.25
N GLY A 79 -3.03 7.67 0.97
CA GLY A 79 -1.83 7.30 0.23
C GLY A 79 -1.66 5.79 0.11
N TYR A 80 -0.73 5.43 -0.77
CA TYR A 80 -0.31 4.04 -0.99
C TYR A 80 1.20 3.95 -0.85
N VAL A 81 1.68 2.93 -0.18
CA VAL A 81 3.11 2.57 -0.16
C VAL A 81 3.25 1.17 -0.75
N LEU A 82 4.02 1.07 -1.81
CA LEU A 82 4.28 -0.20 -2.50
C LEU A 82 5.75 -0.57 -2.24
N VAL A 83 5.98 -1.66 -1.50
CA VAL A 83 7.32 -2.08 -1.09
C VAL A 83 7.79 -3.21 -2.00
N ASP A 84 8.91 -3.01 -2.69
CA ASP A 84 9.47 -3.96 -3.68
C ASP A 84 8.38 -4.53 -4.59
N PRO A 85 7.59 -3.69 -5.28
CA PRO A 85 6.31 -4.11 -5.83
C PRO A 85 6.40 -4.79 -7.18
N VAL A 86 5.43 -5.68 -7.42
CA VAL A 86 4.90 -5.90 -8.77
C VAL A 86 3.91 -4.76 -9.02
N LEU A 87 4.19 -3.93 -10.02
CA LEU A 87 3.37 -2.73 -10.24
C LEU A 87 1.99 -3.06 -10.79
N PRO A 88 0.96 -2.30 -10.36
CA PRO A 88 -0.38 -2.44 -10.95
C PRO A 88 -0.38 -2.13 -12.45
N ARG A 89 -1.27 -2.78 -13.18
CA ARG A 89 -1.45 -2.50 -14.61
C ARG A 89 -2.06 -1.09 -14.76
N PRO A 90 -1.56 -0.29 -15.73
CA PRO A 90 -2.20 0.99 -16.06
C PRO A 90 -3.67 0.79 -16.42
N GLY A 91 -4.54 1.61 -15.84
CA GLY A 91 -5.98 1.56 -16.16
C GLY A 91 -6.75 0.41 -15.52
N ALA A 92 -6.16 -0.34 -14.59
CA ALA A 92 -6.84 -1.42 -13.88
C ALA A 92 -8.11 -0.93 -13.14
N VAL A 93 -8.07 0.29 -12.61
CA VAL A 93 -9.23 1.03 -12.08
C VAL A 93 -9.13 2.45 -12.62
N SER A 94 -10.20 2.97 -13.20
CA SER A 94 -10.17 4.21 -14.00
C SER A 94 -9.73 5.44 -13.22
N ASP A 95 -10.05 5.54 -11.93
CA ASP A 95 -9.74 6.70 -11.10
C ASP A 95 -8.52 6.49 -10.21
N TRP A 96 -7.75 5.47 -10.47
CA TRP A 96 -6.57 5.19 -9.68
C TRP A 96 -5.29 5.70 -10.38
N PRO A 97 -4.32 6.29 -9.66
CA PRO A 97 -4.32 6.49 -8.21
C PRO A 97 -5.17 7.68 -7.78
N ASP A 98 -5.99 7.46 -6.76
CA ASP A 98 -6.85 8.47 -6.14
C ASP A 98 -6.15 9.21 -4.98
N ALA A 99 -4.93 8.80 -4.67
CA ALA A 99 -4.08 9.34 -3.62
C ALA A 99 -2.60 9.18 -4.00
N PRO A 100 -1.68 9.88 -3.34
CA PRO A 100 -0.25 9.75 -3.65
C PRO A 100 0.25 8.33 -3.50
N VAL A 101 1.10 7.89 -4.44
CA VAL A 101 1.76 6.58 -4.42
C VAL A 101 3.25 6.78 -4.20
N THR A 102 3.78 6.08 -3.21
CA THR A 102 5.22 6.01 -2.94
C THR A 102 5.69 4.57 -3.10
N VAL A 103 6.72 4.36 -3.91
CA VAL A 103 7.39 3.08 -4.05
C VAL A 103 8.61 3.08 -3.13
N VAL A 104 8.73 2.05 -2.30
CA VAL A 104 9.88 1.85 -1.42
C VAL A 104 10.68 0.66 -1.93
N ILE A 105 11.96 0.89 -2.20
CA ILE A 105 12.89 -0.13 -2.65
C ILE A 105 13.80 -0.50 -1.48
N THR A 106 13.81 -1.76 -1.11
CA THR A 106 14.66 -2.27 -0.04
C THR A 106 16.01 -2.76 -0.58
N SER A 107 16.94 -3.08 0.32
CA SER A 107 18.21 -3.70 -0.06
C SER A 107 18.03 -5.10 -0.68
N ASP A 108 16.89 -5.75 -0.46
CA ASP A 108 16.58 -7.08 -0.99
C ASP A 108 15.99 -7.03 -2.41
N ALA A 109 15.72 -5.84 -2.94
CA ALA A 109 15.13 -5.69 -4.26
C ALA A 109 16.06 -6.22 -5.34
N ASP A 110 15.51 -7.03 -6.26
CA ASP A 110 16.25 -7.52 -7.43
C ASP A 110 16.26 -6.50 -8.58
N ASP A 111 16.92 -6.84 -9.68
CA ASP A 111 17.05 -5.94 -10.83
C ASP A 111 15.70 -5.65 -11.49
N ASP A 112 14.78 -6.62 -11.53
CA ASP A 112 13.46 -6.44 -12.11
C ASP A 112 12.64 -5.42 -11.29
N ILE A 113 12.69 -5.50 -9.97
CA ILE A 113 12.04 -4.55 -9.08
C ILE A 113 12.65 -3.15 -9.27
N ARG A 114 13.97 -3.05 -9.33
CA ARG A 114 14.66 -1.77 -9.53
C ARG A 114 14.34 -1.16 -10.88
N SER A 115 14.22 -1.96 -11.93
CA SER A 115 13.80 -1.50 -13.26
C SER A 115 12.36 -1.01 -13.25
N ALA A 116 11.46 -1.69 -12.56
CA ALA A 116 10.07 -1.27 -12.41
C ALA A 116 9.96 0.08 -11.69
N ALA A 117 10.88 0.40 -10.78
CA ALA A 117 10.91 1.68 -10.10
C ALA A 117 11.14 2.86 -11.06
N LEU A 118 11.87 2.65 -12.15
CA LEU A 118 12.01 3.67 -13.20
C LEU A 118 10.67 3.98 -13.85
N GLY A 119 9.86 2.96 -14.12
CA GLY A 119 8.49 3.14 -14.62
C GLY A 119 7.61 3.91 -13.64
N ALA A 120 7.76 3.68 -12.36
CA ALA A 120 7.04 4.41 -11.32
C ALA A 120 7.39 5.90 -11.34
N ARG A 121 8.67 6.24 -11.47
CA ARG A 121 9.12 7.64 -11.59
C ARG A 121 8.54 8.32 -12.83
N LEU A 122 8.46 7.60 -13.94
CA LEU A 122 7.85 8.12 -15.17
C LEU A 122 6.36 8.40 -15.02
N ARG A 123 5.70 7.72 -14.10
CA ARG A 123 4.30 7.99 -13.74
C ARG A 123 4.16 9.18 -12.77
N GLY A 124 5.25 9.77 -12.33
CA GLY A 124 5.25 10.85 -11.35
C GLY A 124 5.12 10.38 -9.90
N TRP A 125 5.31 9.10 -9.62
CA TRP A 125 5.28 8.57 -8.27
C TRP A 125 6.62 8.77 -7.58
N GLU A 126 6.58 8.97 -6.27
CA GLU A 126 7.78 9.05 -5.44
C GLU A 126 8.42 7.66 -5.32
N VAL A 127 9.74 7.59 -5.42
CA VAL A 127 10.50 6.36 -5.22
C VAL A 127 11.58 6.63 -4.17
N LEU A 128 11.54 5.90 -3.06
CA LEU A 128 12.48 6.00 -1.95
C LEU A 128 13.21 4.68 -1.78
N GLU A 129 14.49 4.74 -1.40
CA GLU A 129 15.28 3.57 -1.02
C GLU A 129 15.63 3.66 0.47
N GLY A 130 15.55 2.53 1.17
CA GLY A 130 15.97 2.44 2.55
C GLY A 130 15.18 1.46 3.39
N ASP A 131 15.19 1.68 4.69
CA ASP A 131 14.47 0.85 5.65
C ASP A 131 12.96 1.09 5.55
N PRO A 132 12.15 0.07 5.22
CA PRO A 132 10.72 0.25 5.02
C PRO A 132 10.00 0.78 6.25
N SER A 133 10.31 0.27 7.44
CA SER A 133 9.63 0.70 8.67
C SER A 133 9.82 2.19 8.91
N SER A 134 11.04 2.69 8.77
CA SER A 134 11.36 4.11 8.97
C SER A 134 10.72 4.97 7.88
N LEU A 135 10.77 4.54 6.61
CA LEU A 135 10.20 5.29 5.50
C LEU A 135 8.69 5.38 5.59
N ILE A 136 8.01 4.28 5.92
CA ILE A 136 6.56 4.25 6.09
C ILE A 136 6.15 5.18 7.24
N ALA A 137 6.83 5.11 8.38
CA ALA A 137 6.56 5.99 9.51
C ALA A 137 6.73 7.47 9.13
N GLY A 138 7.77 7.79 8.37
CA GLY A 138 8.02 9.14 7.87
C GLY A 138 6.94 9.64 6.92
N ILE A 139 6.45 8.79 6.02
CA ILE A 139 5.36 9.12 5.10
C ILE A 139 4.07 9.37 5.90
N ALA A 140 3.76 8.51 6.87
CA ALA A 140 2.57 8.64 7.70
C ALA A 140 2.58 9.92 8.56
N ALA A 141 3.76 10.43 8.89
CA ALA A 141 3.92 11.63 9.70
C ALA A 141 3.82 12.94 8.90
N ARG A 142 3.74 12.89 7.58
CA ARG A 142 3.61 14.09 6.73
C ARG A 142 2.30 14.82 7.01
N PRO A 143 2.33 16.15 7.07
CA PRO A 143 1.12 16.95 7.28
C PRO A 143 0.12 16.89 6.12
#